data_01885f259bc47cd740cd41d081325702
#
_entry.id   01885f259bc47cd740cd41d081325702
#
_cell.length_a   1.000
_cell.length_b   1.000
_cell.length_c   1.000
_cell.angle_alpha   90.00
_cell.angle_beta   90.00
_cell.angle_gamma   90.00
#
_symmetry.space_group_name_H-M   'P 1'
#
loop_
_entity.id
_entity.type
_entity.pdbx_description
1 polymer ?
#
loop_
_entity_poly.entity_id
_entity_poly.type
_entity_poly.pdbx_seq_one_letter_code
_entity_poly.pdbx_strand_id
1 'polypeptide(L)'
;MSKTTDNVLLIPGESGWEIWTGPSSAEFTLHSATGIEKAGELTDIPGGELILLFPIKAVTAVPMRVSSDDDSLFPDLAALHAERLGLRPDPMAGQLTDVFVIAREAENTALVSILLKTPADGEMPPRGPKNFDISARALPLQGDSLAVWKEFGRWVFALSHQGKLVYCQATSVTATSPNDSLAREIRLALIQLSMQGLEIEPTRVVVWTSVENADTTALATAFKARAEVSPRPAPVLPEPLSKLLPADVRAARRAARKRQNIMLGVAAVALIYVGIIGWFGYGLWQDSRETAKLLAMAEAAAPEGEEYSRHIAKW
;
A
#
# COMPACT_ATOMS: atom_id res chain seq x y z
N MET A 1 14.10 15.87 -15.45
CA MET A 1 14.49 14.96 -14.34
C MET A 1 13.22 14.49 -13.67
N SER A 2 12.85 13.23 -13.85
CA SER A 2 11.73 12.62 -13.11
C SER A 2 12.11 12.60 -11.63
N LYS A 3 11.32 13.25 -10.78
CA LYS A 3 11.46 13.09 -9.32
C LYS A 3 11.16 11.62 -9.03
N THR A 4 12.17 10.83 -8.75
CA THR A 4 11.99 9.52 -8.13
C THR A 4 11.29 9.77 -6.80
N THR A 5 10.04 9.34 -6.71
CA THR A 5 9.29 9.46 -5.46
C THR A 5 9.83 8.40 -4.53
N ASP A 6 10.47 8.81 -3.44
CA ASP A 6 10.95 7.87 -2.43
C ASP A 6 9.76 7.11 -1.81
N ASN A 7 9.93 5.83 -1.60
CA ASN A 7 8.97 5.03 -0.85
C ASN A 7 9.28 5.11 0.64
N VAL A 8 8.23 5.09 1.43
CA VAL A 8 8.28 5.02 2.89
C VAL A 8 7.61 3.72 3.31
N LEU A 9 8.37 2.80 3.88
CA LEU A 9 7.85 1.55 4.44
C LEU A 9 7.65 1.71 5.94
N LEU A 10 6.45 1.43 6.43
CA LEU A 10 6.17 1.21 7.84
C LEU A 10 6.15 -0.30 8.08
N ILE A 11 7.15 -0.81 8.81
CA ILE A 11 7.28 -2.23 9.12
C ILE A 11 7.27 -2.44 10.64
N PRO A 12 6.61 -3.49 11.15
CA PRO A 12 6.70 -3.85 12.57
C PRO A 12 8.14 -4.17 12.95
N GLY A 13 8.63 -3.47 13.95
CA GLY A 13 9.94 -3.71 14.55
C GLY A 13 9.88 -4.58 15.80
N GLU A 14 11.02 -4.77 16.47
CA GLU A 14 11.11 -5.59 17.68
C GLU A 14 10.29 -5.00 18.84
N SER A 15 10.32 -3.68 19.03
CA SER A 15 9.64 -2.99 20.13
C SER A 15 8.53 -2.02 19.69
N GLY A 16 8.48 -1.66 18.41
CA GLY A 16 7.54 -0.69 17.84
C GLY A 16 7.67 -0.62 16.34
N TRP A 17 7.07 0.39 15.72
CA TRP A 17 7.16 0.59 14.29
C TRP A 17 8.55 1.08 13.87
N GLU A 18 9.03 0.57 12.78
CA GLU A 18 10.21 1.08 12.07
C GLU A 18 9.79 1.75 10.77
N ILE A 19 10.40 2.89 10.51
CA ILE A 19 10.18 3.70 9.33
C ILE A 19 11.43 3.59 8.46
N TRP A 20 11.26 3.06 7.25
CA TRP A 20 12.32 2.89 6.29
C TRP A 20 12.04 3.74 5.06
N THR A 21 13.08 4.33 4.48
CA THR A 21 12.97 5.18 3.29
C THR A 21 13.93 4.72 2.20
N GLY A 22 13.49 4.79 0.96
CA GLY A 22 14.34 4.43 -0.17
C GLY A 22 13.61 4.46 -1.51
N PRO A 23 14.34 4.50 -2.62
CA PRO A 23 13.77 4.36 -3.95
C PRO A 23 13.32 2.91 -4.19
N SER A 24 12.38 2.69 -5.11
CA SER A 24 11.83 1.36 -5.40
C SER A 24 12.87 0.33 -5.87
N SER A 25 14.02 0.76 -6.36
CA SER A 25 15.07 -0.06 -6.98
C SER A 25 16.34 -0.23 -6.16
N ALA A 26 16.39 0.30 -4.93
CA ALA A 26 17.57 0.24 -4.07
C ALA A 26 17.22 -0.24 -2.66
N GLU A 27 18.25 -0.49 -1.85
CA GLU A 27 18.09 -0.85 -0.46
C GLU A 27 17.45 0.29 0.33
N PHE A 28 16.49 -0.07 1.17
CA PHE A 28 15.88 0.86 2.11
C PHE A 28 16.83 1.15 3.27
N THR A 29 16.84 2.40 3.71
CA THR A 29 17.59 2.83 4.89
C THR A 29 16.65 3.10 6.05
N LEU A 30 17.05 2.69 7.25
CA LEU A 30 16.29 2.96 8.46
C LEU A 30 16.27 4.46 8.73
N HIS A 31 15.10 5.07 8.67
CA HIS A 31 14.91 6.48 9.02
C HIS A 31 14.72 6.64 10.53
N SER A 32 13.84 5.84 11.14
CA SER A 32 13.63 5.84 12.59
C SER A 32 13.05 4.50 13.06
N ALA A 33 13.38 4.13 14.30
CA ALA A 33 12.75 3.05 15.04
C ALA A 33 12.05 3.66 16.25
N THR A 34 10.79 3.29 16.46
CA THR A 34 9.96 3.84 17.54
C THR A 34 9.65 2.78 18.59
N GLY A 35 9.25 3.20 19.79
CA GLY A 35 8.63 2.30 20.78
C GLY A 35 7.09 2.29 20.71
N ILE A 36 6.50 2.83 19.63
CA ILE A 36 5.07 2.96 19.43
C ILE A 36 4.52 1.69 18.78
N GLU A 37 3.54 1.06 19.39
CA GLU A 37 2.90 -0.14 18.83
C GLU A 37 1.70 0.16 17.93
N LYS A 38 1.02 1.29 18.13
CA LYS A 38 -0.13 1.68 17.31
C LYS A 38 0.30 2.62 16.20
N ALA A 39 0.11 2.21 14.96
CA ALA A 39 0.50 3.03 13.80
C ALA A 39 -0.20 4.41 13.77
N GLY A 40 -1.41 4.52 14.36
CA GLY A 40 -2.15 5.77 14.45
C GLY A 40 -1.52 6.83 15.34
N GLU A 41 -0.58 6.45 16.20
CA GLU A 41 0.14 7.36 17.10
C GLU A 41 1.46 7.87 16.49
N LEU A 42 1.82 7.42 15.28
CA LEU A 42 3.03 7.86 14.59
C LEU A 42 2.87 9.29 14.08
N THR A 43 3.77 10.20 14.48
CA THR A 43 3.72 11.62 14.11
C THR A 43 4.70 11.99 13.00
N ASP A 44 5.91 11.39 13.02
CA ASP A 44 7.02 11.78 12.15
C ASP A 44 7.20 10.81 10.97
N ILE A 45 6.20 10.78 10.07
CA ILE A 45 6.28 9.96 8.86
C ILE A 45 6.83 10.83 7.72
N PRO A 46 8.01 10.50 7.13
CA PRO A 46 8.63 11.25 6.04
C PRO A 46 7.72 11.38 4.82
N GLY A 47 7.96 12.40 3.99
CA GLY A 47 7.30 12.55 2.69
C GLY A 47 7.65 11.39 1.74
N GLY A 48 6.73 11.01 0.85
CA GLY A 48 6.93 9.92 -0.11
C GLY A 48 5.70 9.01 -0.24
N GLU A 49 5.79 7.95 -1.02
CA GLU A 49 4.72 6.96 -1.15
C GLU A 49 4.72 6.02 0.07
N LEU A 50 3.71 6.16 0.92
CA LEU A 50 3.60 5.38 2.14
C LEU A 50 3.03 3.99 1.86
N ILE A 51 3.75 2.97 2.31
CA ILE A 51 3.36 1.55 2.25
C ILE A 51 3.32 1.02 3.68
N LEU A 52 2.17 0.52 4.09
CA LEU A 52 2.00 -0.10 5.41
C LEU A 52 2.15 -1.61 5.29
N LEU A 53 3.09 -2.16 6.04
CA LEU A 53 3.32 -3.59 6.15
C LEU A 53 2.68 -4.10 7.44
N PHE A 54 1.58 -4.82 7.31
CA PHE A 54 0.86 -5.34 8.48
C PHE A 54 1.69 -6.37 9.26
N PRO A 55 1.61 -6.36 10.60
CA PRO A 55 2.29 -7.34 11.43
C PRO A 55 1.69 -8.74 11.23
N ILE A 56 2.52 -9.76 11.38
CA ILE A 56 2.07 -11.16 11.21
C ILE A 56 0.93 -11.52 12.16
N LYS A 57 0.87 -10.93 13.36
CA LYS A 57 -0.26 -11.14 14.30
C LYS A 57 -1.65 -10.77 13.72
N ALA A 58 -1.67 -9.86 12.74
CA ALA A 58 -2.90 -9.41 12.08
C ALA A 58 -3.24 -10.26 10.85
N VAL A 59 -2.45 -11.27 10.53
CA VAL A 59 -2.54 -12.03 9.29
C VAL A 59 -2.75 -13.51 9.57
N THR A 60 -3.48 -14.17 8.67
CA THR A 60 -3.54 -15.63 8.59
C THR A 60 -3.07 -16.04 7.18
N ALA A 61 -1.97 -16.76 7.11
CA ALA A 61 -1.48 -17.33 5.87
C ALA A 61 -2.07 -18.73 5.68
N VAL A 62 -2.67 -18.97 4.51
CA VAL A 62 -3.29 -20.25 4.14
C VAL A 62 -2.64 -20.75 2.87
N PRO A 63 -1.62 -21.61 2.97
CA PRO A 63 -1.03 -22.25 1.81
C PRO A 63 -1.93 -23.34 1.28
N MET A 64 -1.91 -23.53 -0.04
CA MET A 64 -2.75 -24.54 -0.73
C MET A 64 -2.09 -24.98 -2.04
N ARG A 65 -2.52 -26.14 -2.54
CA ARG A 65 -2.24 -26.61 -3.89
C ARG A 65 -3.52 -26.66 -4.71
N VAL A 66 -3.46 -26.19 -5.93
CA VAL A 66 -4.58 -26.20 -6.88
C VAL A 66 -4.16 -26.85 -8.19
N SER A 67 -5.04 -27.66 -8.76
CA SER A 67 -4.83 -28.30 -10.07
C SER A 67 -5.29 -27.38 -11.19
N SER A 68 -4.71 -26.17 -11.24
CA SER A 68 -4.97 -25.16 -12.25
C SER A 68 -3.73 -24.30 -12.42
N ASP A 69 -3.49 -23.82 -13.64
CA ASP A 69 -2.48 -22.85 -14.02
C ASP A 69 -3.07 -21.48 -14.39
N ASP A 70 -4.40 -21.38 -14.36
CA ASP A 70 -5.13 -20.14 -14.67
C ASP A 70 -5.17 -19.20 -13.45
N ASP A 71 -4.40 -18.12 -13.54
CA ASP A 71 -4.29 -17.10 -12.49
C ASP A 71 -5.62 -16.43 -12.16
N SER A 72 -6.56 -16.38 -13.10
CA SER A 72 -7.87 -15.77 -12.90
C SER A 72 -8.75 -16.54 -11.91
N LEU A 73 -8.51 -17.82 -11.74
CA LEU A 73 -9.27 -18.70 -10.85
C LEU A 73 -8.71 -18.73 -9.42
N PHE A 74 -7.45 -18.31 -9.22
CA PHE A 74 -6.78 -18.43 -7.92
C PHE A 74 -7.49 -17.71 -6.77
N PRO A 75 -8.03 -16.48 -6.94
CA PRO A 75 -8.76 -15.82 -5.87
C PRO A 75 -10.01 -16.59 -5.43
N ASP A 76 -10.77 -17.15 -6.37
CA ASP A 76 -12.01 -17.91 -6.09
C ASP A 76 -11.70 -19.25 -5.42
N LEU A 77 -10.68 -19.97 -5.91
CA LEU A 77 -10.22 -21.21 -5.31
C LEU A 77 -9.69 -20.98 -3.89
N ALA A 78 -8.96 -19.89 -3.67
CA ALA A 78 -8.47 -19.51 -2.35
C ALA A 78 -9.60 -19.14 -1.39
N ALA A 79 -10.60 -18.40 -1.85
CA ALA A 79 -11.78 -18.07 -1.07
C ALA A 79 -12.55 -19.32 -0.65
N LEU A 80 -12.78 -20.25 -1.57
CA LEU A 80 -13.44 -21.52 -1.30
C LEU A 80 -12.64 -22.38 -0.29
N HIS A 81 -11.31 -22.39 -0.42
CA HIS A 81 -10.45 -23.13 0.51
C HIS A 81 -10.48 -22.50 1.92
N ALA A 82 -10.37 -21.17 2.01
CA ALA A 82 -10.49 -20.45 3.27
C ALA A 82 -11.85 -20.71 3.95
N GLU A 83 -12.93 -20.72 3.18
CA GLU A 83 -14.27 -21.01 3.70
C GLU A 83 -14.38 -22.44 4.26
N ARG A 84 -13.77 -23.44 3.61
CA ARG A 84 -13.70 -24.82 4.12
C ARG A 84 -12.95 -24.93 5.45
N LEU A 85 -11.97 -24.03 5.68
CA LEU A 85 -11.25 -23.92 6.94
C LEU A 85 -11.99 -23.07 7.98
N GLY A 86 -13.21 -22.59 7.68
CA GLY A 86 -13.98 -21.72 8.57
C GLY A 86 -13.49 -20.27 8.61
N LEU A 87 -12.59 -19.90 7.71
CA LEU A 87 -12.05 -18.55 7.60
C LEU A 87 -12.92 -17.75 6.62
N ARG A 88 -13.74 -16.86 7.13
CA ARG A 88 -14.62 -15.99 6.33
C ARG A 88 -14.27 -14.53 6.58
N PRO A 89 -13.52 -13.89 5.66
CA PRO A 89 -13.32 -12.45 5.72
C PRO A 89 -14.66 -11.72 5.65
N ASP A 90 -14.83 -10.66 6.45
CA ASP A 90 -16.01 -9.81 6.35
C ASP A 90 -16.00 -9.07 5.00
N PRO A 91 -16.98 -9.28 4.12
CA PRO A 91 -17.05 -8.61 2.81
C PRO A 91 -17.19 -7.09 2.95
N MET A 92 -17.72 -6.61 4.08
CA MET A 92 -17.87 -5.17 4.35
C MET A 92 -16.57 -4.52 4.79
N ALA A 93 -15.61 -5.29 5.34
CA ALA A 93 -14.33 -4.79 5.83
C ALA A 93 -13.33 -4.40 4.72
N GLY A 94 -13.67 -4.60 3.45
CA GLY A 94 -12.84 -4.26 2.29
C GLY A 94 -12.24 -5.48 1.62
N GLN A 95 -11.17 -5.27 0.83
CA GLN A 95 -10.40 -6.36 0.26
C GLN A 95 -9.31 -6.77 1.24
N LEU A 96 -9.62 -7.73 2.10
CA LEU A 96 -8.72 -8.22 3.14
C LEU A 96 -8.04 -9.54 2.77
N THR A 97 -8.15 -9.97 1.53
CA THR A 97 -7.53 -11.20 1.02
C THR A 97 -6.72 -10.95 -0.23
N ASP A 98 -5.59 -11.62 -0.34
CA ASP A 98 -4.82 -11.68 -1.57
C ASP A 98 -4.14 -13.05 -1.72
N VAL A 99 -3.77 -13.41 -2.95
CA VAL A 99 -3.21 -14.73 -3.28
C VAL A 99 -1.92 -14.57 -4.04
N PHE A 100 -0.90 -15.31 -3.64
CA PHE A 100 0.42 -15.29 -4.27
C PHE A 100 0.84 -16.67 -4.73
N VAL A 101 1.43 -16.72 -5.91
CA VAL A 101 1.99 -17.95 -6.47
C VAL A 101 3.36 -18.22 -5.85
N ILE A 102 3.50 -19.38 -5.20
CA ILE A 102 4.75 -19.87 -4.63
C ILE A 102 5.57 -20.57 -5.72
N ALA A 103 5.00 -21.64 -6.29
CA ALA A 103 5.65 -22.45 -7.31
C ALA A 103 4.60 -22.99 -8.30
N ARG A 104 5.04 -23.24 -9.54
CA ARG A 104 4.25 -23.92 -10.54
C ARG A 104 4.90 -25.26 -10.83
N GLU A 105 4.17 -26.32 -10.62
CA GLU A 105 4.53 -27.70 -10.93
C GLU A 105 3.71 -28.15 -12.14
N ALA A 106 4.12 -29.26 -12.80
CA ALA A 106 3.51 -29.67 -14.07
C ALA A 106 1.98 -29.82 -14.05
N GLU A 107 1.39 -30.24 -12.93
CA GLU A 107 -0.05 -30.47 -12.79
C GLU A 107 -0.69 -29.63 -11.67
N ASN A 108 0.11 -28.95 -10.86
CA ASN A 108 -0.37 -28.24 -9.70
C ASN A 108 0.36 -26.89 -9.53
N THR A 109 -0.37 -25.91 -9.03
CA THR A 109 0.19 -24.63 -8.61
C THR A 109 0.10 -24.52 -7.09
N ALA A 110 1.26 -24.26 -6.46
CA ALA A 110 1.33 -23.94 -5.04
C ALA A 110 1.05 -22.47 -4.82
N LEU A 111 0.08 -22.17 -3.97
CA LEU A 111 -0.37 -20.81 -3.66
C LEU A 111 -0.31 -20.56 -2.15
N VAL A 112 -0.18 -19.30 -1.77
CA VAL A 112 -0.51 -18.82 -0.42
C VAL A 112 -1.57 -17.75 -0.49
N SER A 113 -2.67 -17.94 0.24
CA SER A 113 -3.67 -16.91 0.48
C SER A 113 -3.35 -16.20 1.78
N ILE A 114 -3.31 -14.90 1.73
CA ILE A 114 -3.10 -14.03 2.89
C ILE A 114 -4.45 -13.42 3.26
N LEU A 115 -4.89 -13.67 4.48
CA LEU A 115 -6.11 -13.11 5.05
C LEU A 115 -5.72 -12.13 6.14
N LEU A 116 -6.02 -10.86 5.94
CA LEU A 116 -5.83 -9.80 6.92
C LEU A 116 -7.06 -9.72 7.82
N LYS A 117 -6.85 -9.66 9.12
CA LYS A 117 -7.90 -9.31 10.08
C LYS A 117 -8.31 -7.86 9.85
N THR A 118 -9.59 -7.54 10.07
CA THR A 118 -10.06 -6.15 10.01
C THR A 118 -9.22 -5.30 10.95
N PRO A 119 -8.51 -4.27 10.44
CA PRO A 119 -7.73 -3.39 11.29
C PRO A 119 -8.62 -2.71 12.34
N ALA A 120 -8.16 -2.67 13.58
CA ALA A 120 -8.84 -1.96 14.64
C ALA A 120 -8.54 -0.46 14.62
N ASP A 121 -9.31 0.31 15.39
CA ASP A 121 -9.09 1.75 15.54
C ASP A 121 -7.67 2.03 16.07
N GLY A 122 -6.97 2.94 15.40
CA GLY A 122 -5.58 3.30 15.71
C GLY A 122 -4.51 2.38 15.11
N GLU A 123 -4.85 1.32 14.41
CA GLU A 123 -3.88 0.49 13.66
C GLU A 123 -3.48 1.08 12.30
N MET A 124 -4.16 2.14 11.87
CA MET A 124 -3.84 2.84 10.63
C MET A 124 -3.09 4.14 10.93
N PRO A 125 -2.00 4.44 10.19
CA PRO A 125 -1.25 5.68 10.39
C PRO A 125 -2.08 6.91 10.00
N PRO A 126 -1.82 8.09 10.60
CA PRO A 126 -2.56 9.33 10.34
C PRO A 126 -2.50 9.76 8.87
N ARG A 127 -1.34 9.54 8.25
CA ARG A 127 -1.17 9.70 6.81
C ARG A 127 -1.57 8.39 6.13
N GLY A 128 -2.65 8.43 5.35
CA GLY A 128 -3.20 7.26 4.67
C GLY A 128 -2.18 6.58 3.74
N PRO A 129 -1.90 5.28 3.93
CA PRO A 129 -1.00 4.53 3.06
C PRO A 129 -1.52 4.45 1.63
N LYS A 130 -0.60 4.47 0.66
CA LYS A 130 -0.94 4.25 -0.76
C LYS A 130 -1.12 2.77 -1.06
N ASN A 131 -0.27 1.93 -0.47
CA ASN A 131 -0.29 0.48 -0.66
C ASN A 131 -0.18 -0.22 0.69
N PHE A 132 -0.55 -1.50 0.68
CA PHE A 132 -0.53 -2.36 1.84
C PHE A 132 0.13 -3.67 1.48
N ASP A 133 0.83 -4.28 2.41
CA ASP A 133 1.34 -5.65 2.32
C ASP A 133 1.53 -6.22 3.73
N ILE A 134 2.21 -7.32 3.87
CA ILE A 134 2.56 -7.93 5.16
C ILE A 134 4.07 -7.89 5.38
N SER A 135 4.48 -7.79 6.64
CA SER A 135 5.90 -7.67 7.03
C SER A 135 6.74 -8.83 6.51
N ALA A 136 6.21 -10.06 6.55
CA ALA A 136 6.94 -11.25 6.09
C ALA A 136 7.33 -11.23 4.60
N ARG A 137 6.57 -10.53 3.74
CA ARG A 137 6.90 -10.41 2.32
C ARG A 137 7.92 -9.33 2.01
N ALA A 138 8.08 -8.39 2.93
CA ALA A 138 9.06 -7.32 2.79
C ALA A 138 10.45 -7.72 3.32
N LEU A 139 10.61 -8.90 3.89
CA LEU A 139 11.91 -9.39 4.33
C LEU A 139 12.51 -10.32 3.27
N PRO A 140 13.84 -10.23 3.00
CA PRO A 140 14.50 -11.02 1.97
C PRO A 140 14.68 -12.47 2.43
N LEU A 141 13.63 -13.28 2.24
CA LEU A 141 13.65 -14.72 2.48
C LEU A 141 14.53 -15.42 1.44
N GLN A 142 15.28 -16.41 1.84
CA GLN A 142 16.23 -17.09 0.96
C GLN A 142 15.93 -18.59 0.88
N GLY A 143 15.79 -19.13 -0.33
CA GLY A 143 15.63 -20.56 -0.57
C GLY A 143 14.51 -21.19 0.25
N ASP A 144 14.76 -22.39 0.76
CA ASP A 144 13.87 -23.16 1.63
C ASP A 144 14.30 -22.92 3.08
N SER A 145 13.77 -21.88 3.69
CA SER A 145 14.23 -21.45 5.01
C SER A 145 13.09 -21.22 6.00
N LEU A 146 13.43 -21.37 7.27
CA LEU A 146 12.67 -20.90 8.41
C LEU A 146 13.34 -19.63 8.92
N ALA A 147 12.68 -18.49 8.76
CA ALA A 147 13.09 -17.22 9.34
C ALA A 147 12.27 -16.94 10.61
N VAL A 148 12.94 -16.53 11.68
CA VAL A 148 12.34 -16.26 13.00
C VAL A 148 12.80 -14.89 13.47
N TRP A 149 11.86 -14.02 13.88
CA TRP A 149 12.19 -12.68 14.40
C TRP A 149 11.12 -12.21 15.38
N LYS A 150 11.29 -11.00 15.91
CA LYS A 150 10.28 -10.39 16.79
C LYS A 150 9.54 -9.26 16.12
N GLU A 151 8.23 -9.21 16.36
CA GLU A 151 7.38 -8.07 16.09
C GLU A 151 6.63 -7.67 17.37
N PHE A 152 6.81 -6.42 17.81
CA PHE A 152 6.20 -5.91 19.05
C PHE A 152 6.41 -6.84 20.26
N GLY A 153 7.67 -7.26 20.46
CA GLY A 153 8.10 -8.12 21.56
C GLY A 153 7.71 -9.59 21.47
N ARG A 154 6.98 -10.00 20.42
CA ARG A 154 6.51 -11.38 20.20
C ARG A 154 7.31 -12.06 19.10
N TRP A 155 7.69 -13.31 19.31
CA TRP A 155 8.30 -14.10 18.26
C TRP A 155 7.31 -14.43 17.16
N VAL A 156 7.76 -14.27 15.93
CA VAL A 156 7.05 -14.61 14.71
C VAL A 156 7.96 -15.43 13.82
N PHE A 157 7.38 -16.19 12.91
CA PHE A 157 8.18 -16.95 11.94
C PHE A 157 7.54 -16.95 10.57
N ALA A 158 8.36 -17.15 9.57
CA ALA A 158 7.99 -17.37 8.19
C ALA A 158 8.73 -18.55 7.59
N LEU A 159 8.02 -19.32 6.80
CA LEU A 159 8.56 -20.40 5.99
C LEU A 159 8.63 -19.92 4.54
N SER A 160 9.75 -20.15 3.90
CA SER A 160 9.92 -19.88 2.47
C SER A 160 10.24 -21.13 1.69
N HIS A 161 9.81 -21.12 0.43
CA HIS A 161 10.21 -22.08 -0.60
C HIS A 161 10.70 -21.31 -1.82
N GLN A 162 11.92 -21.60 -2.26
CA GLN A 162 12.59 -20.87 -3.34
C GLN A 162 12.62 -19.34 -3.12
N GLY A 163 12.75 -18.90 -1.87
CA GLY A 163 12.77 -17.50 -1.49
C GLY A 163 11.39 -16.81 -1.45
N LYS A 164 10.30 -17.52 -1.75
CA LYS A 164 8.95 -17.00 -1.66
C LYS A 164 8.26 -17.42 -0.37
N LEU A 165 7.48 -16.54 0.21
CA LEU A 165 6.71 -16.83 1.41
C LEU A 165 5.69 -17.94 1.16
N VAL A 166 5.74 -19.00 1.96
CA VAL A 166 4.75 -20.09 1.95
C VAL A 166 3.80 -19.99 3.12
N TYR A 167 4.34 -19.67 4.30
CA TYR A 167 3.54 -19.60 5.52
C TYR A 167 4.17 -18.61 6.50
N CYS A 168 3.36 -17.95 7.28
CA CYS A 168 3.83 -17.14 8.41
C CYS A 168 2.83 -17.18 9.55
N GLN A 169 3.35 -17.10 10.78
CA GLN A 169 2.52 -17.10 11.98
C GLN A 169 3.20 -16.35 13.12
N ALA A 170 2.40 -15.64 13.91
CA ALA A 170 2.82 -15.10 15.19
C ALA A 170 2.65 -16.17 16.26
N THR A 171 3.66 -16.37 17.11
CA THR A 171 3.63 -17.31 18.21
C THR A 171 3.10 -16.68 19.49
N SER A 172 2.86 -17.48 20.51
CA SER A 172 2.53 -16.98 21.86
C SER A 172 3.75 -16.56 22.68
N VAL A 173 4.96 -16.84 22.18
CA VAL A 173 6.21 -16.70 22.91
C VAL A 173 6.76 -15.29 22.88
N THR A 174 7.06 -14.75 24.07
CA THR A 174 7.61 -13.39 24.26
C THR A 174 9.01 -13.41 24.93
N ALA A 175 9.59 -14.59 25.12
CA ALA A 175 10.92 -14.75 25.74
C ALA A 175 12.00 -13.93 25.01
N THR A 176 13.07 -13.56 25.74
CA THR A 176 14.16 -12.77 25.15
C THR A 176 14.89 -13.52 24.06
N SER A 177 15.15 -14.82 24.29
CA SER A 177 15.80 -15.71 23.30
C SER A 177 14.84 -16.79 22.82
N PRO A 178 15.06 -17.39 21.64
CA PRO A 178 14.36 -18.58 21.21
C PRO A 178 14.48 -19.71 22.24
N ASN A 179 13.37 -20.40 22.49
CA ASN A 179 13.32 -21.47 23.49
C ASN A 179 12.53 -22.69 22.97
N ASP A 180 12.43 -23.73 23.78
CA ASP A 180 11.71 -24.97 23.43
C ASP A 180 10.23 -24.73 23.13
N SER A 181 9.61 -23.75 23.78
CA SER A 181 8.20 -23.41 23.51
C SER A 181 8.03 -22.86 22.11
N LEU A 182 8.93 -21.97 21.68
CA LEU A 182 8.95 -21.45 20.31
C LEU A 182 9.18 -22.56 19.28
N ALA A 183 10.19 -23.43 19.51
CA ALA A 183 10.48 -24.55 18.66
C ALA A 183 9.28 -25.51 18.54
N ARG A 184 8.57 -25.75 19.64
CA ARG A 184 7.37 -26.57 19.69
C ARG A 184 6.22 -25.96 18.87
N GLU A 185 5.94 -24.66 19.03
CA GLU A 185 4.87 -23.99 18.27
C GLU A 185 5.16 -24.05 16.77
N ILE A 186 6.41 -23.80 16.35
CA ILE A 186 6.78 -23.89 14.93
C ILE A 186 6.63 -25.33 14.42
N ARG A 187 7.06 -26.33 15.19
CA ARG A 187 6.88 -27.75 14.79
C ARG A 187 5.42 -28.13 14.66
N LEU A 188 4.56 -27.66 15.55
CA LEU A 188 3.10 -27.90 15.45
C LEU A 188 2.52 -27.29 14.17
N ALA A 189 2.96 -26.09 13.80
CA ALA A 189 2.55 -25.48 12.54
C ALA A 189 3.01 -26.31 11.32
N LEU A 190 4.25 -26.80 11.31
CA LEU A 190 4.75 -27.67 10.23
C LEU A 190 3.96 -28.98 10.14
N ILE A 191 3.61 -29.59 11.27
CA ILE A 191 2.77 -30.80 11.31
C ILE A 191 1.39 -30.48 10.72
N GLN A 192 0.79 -29.36 11.08
CA GLN A 192 -0.50 -28.95 10.51
C GLN A 192 -0.44 -28.76 8.99
N LEU A 193 0.64 -28.18 8.49
CA LEU A 193 0.89 -28.00 7.06
C LEU A 193 1.06 -29.35 6.35
N SER A 194 1.83 -30.27 6.93
CA SER A 194 1.99 -31.61 6.35
C SER A 194 0.69 -32.39 6.31
N MET A 195 -0.18 -32.26 7.32
CA MET A 195 -1.52 -32.85 7.31
C MET A 195 -2.42 -32.27 6.20
N GLN A 196 -2.12 -31.08 5.71
CA GLN A 196 -2.79 -30.45 4.55
C GLN A 196 -2.13 -30.81 3.22
N GLY A 197 -1.16 -31.75 3.23
CA GLY A 197 -0.42 -32.16 2.03
C GLY A 197 0.72 -31.22 1.62
N LEU A 198 1.13 -30.33 2.51
CA LEU A 198 2.21 -29.36 2.28
C LEU A 198 3.43 -29.79 3.12
N GLU A 199 4.29 -30.58 2.54
CA GLU A 199 5.55 -30.99 3.16
C GLU A 199 6.59 -29.87 2.94
N ILE A 200 6.95 -29.18 4.01
CA ILE A 200 7.95 -28.10 3.99
C ILE A 200 9.03 -28.49 4.99
N GLU A 201 10.19 -28.81 4.48
CA GLU A 201 11.39 -29.09 5.29
C GLU A 201 12.37 -27.93 5.12
N PRO A 202 12.50 -27.02 6.10
CA PRO A 202 13.46 -25.95 6.00
C PRO A 202 14.89 -26.50 6.07
N THR A 203 15.68 -26.20 5.06
CA THR A 203 17.11 -26.58 5.01
C THR A 203 17.99 -25.65 5.84
N ARG A 204 17.46 -24.47 6.19
CA ARG A 204 18.16 -23.42 6.93
C ARG A 204 17.21 -22.77 7.94
N VAL A 205 17.73 -22.50 9.12
CA VAL A 205 17.04 -21.72 10.16
C VAL A 205 17.80 -20.41 10.36
N VAL A 206 17.12 -19.28 10.24
CA VAL A 206 17.69 -17.95 10.47
C VAL A 206 16.93 -17.26 11.59
N VAL A 207 17.65 -16.77 12.58
CA VAL A 207 17.09 -16.00 13.69
C VAL A 207 17.56 -14.56 13.56
N TRP A 208 16.63 -13.67 13.26
CA TRP A 208 16.92 -12.24 13.18
C TRP A 208 16.61 -11.57 14.53
N THR A 209 17.65 -11.15 15.20
CA THR A 209 17.56 -10.49 16.51
C THR A 209 18.70 -9.51 16.71
N SER A 210 18.43 -8.50 17.56
CA SER A 210 19.46 -7.57 18.04
C SER A 210 20.33 -8.14 19.17
N VAL A 211 19.92 -9.29 19.74
CA VAL A 211 20.66 -9.93 20.84
C VAL A 211 21.86 -10.68 20.30
N GLU A 212 23.06 -10.18 20.60
CA GLU A 212 24.29 -10.90 20.31
C GLU A 212 24.33 -12.24 21.07
N ASN A 213 24.72 -13.31 20.39
CA ASN A 213 24.80 -14.67 20.96
C ASN A 213 23.48 -15.23 21.52
N ALA A 214 22.35 -14.90 20.86
CA ALA A 214 21.07 -15.51 21.19
C ALA A 214 21.19 -17.06 21.15
N ASP A 215 20.71 -17.73 22.20
CA ASP A 215 20.71 -19.21 22.23
C ASP A 215 19.67 -19.73 21.23
N THR A 216 20.16 -20.47 20.23
CA THR A 216 19.34 -21.09 19.18
C THR A 216 19.35 -22.61 19.23
N THR A 217 19.89 -23.17 20.28
CA THR A 217 20.07 -24.65 20.46
C THR A 217 18.71 -25.35 20.33
N ALA A 218 17.65 -24.81 20.91
CA ALA A 218 16.30 -25.37 20.82
C ALA A 218 15.82 -25.48 19.37
N LEU A 219 16.02 -24.44 18.56
CA LEU A 219 15.64 -24.43 17.13
C LEU A 219 16.54 -25.38 16.32
N ALA A 220 17.86 -25.30 16.50
CA ALA A 220 18.80 -26.17 15.78
C ALA A 220 18.51 -27.65 16.01
N THR A 221 18.20 -28.03 17.25
CA THR A 221 17.84 -29.40 17.64
C THR A 221 16.51 -29.83 17.05
N ALA A 222 15.50 -28.93 17.13
CA ALA A 222 14.14 -29.23 16.67
C ALA A 222 14.07 -29.46 15.15
N PHE A 223 14.83 -28.71 14.37
CA PHE A 223 14.78 -28.73 12.90
C PHE A 223 15.96 -29.47 12.26
N LYS A 224 16.88 -30.01 13.06
CA LYS A 224 18.09 -30.68 12.57
C LYS A 224 18.87 -29.87 11.53
N ALA A 225 18.78 -28.56 11.62
CA ALA A 225 19.39 -27.61 10.71
C ALA A 225 20.24 -26.62 11.51
N ARG A 226 21.30 -26.09 10.87
CA ARG A 226 22.10 -25.04 11.49
C ARG A 226 21.27 -23.79 11.65
N ALA A 227 21.14 -23.29 12.86
CA ALA A 227 20.51 -22.00 13.15
C ALA A 227 21.57 -20.88 13.09
N GLU A 228 21.35 -19.91 12.23
CA GLU A 228 22.20 -18.73 12.06
C GLU A 228 21.55 -17.53 12.74
N VAL A 229 22.31 -16.81 13.56
CA VAL A 229 21.89 -15.58 14.20
C VAL A 229 22.45 -14.40 13.42
N SER A 230 21.61 -13.46 13.06
CA SER A 230 22.03 -12.22 12.39
C SER A 230 21.08 -11.06 12.74
N PRO A 231 21.52 -9.82 12.58
CA PRO A 231 20.61 -8.70 12.60
C PRO A 231 19.51 -8.86 11.55
N ARG A 232 18.33 -8.28 11.81
CA ARG A 232 17.26 -8.28 10.82
C ARG A 232 17.73 -7.52 9.58
N PRO A 233 17.60 -8.08 8.37
CA PRO A 233 17.99 -7.39 7.14
C PRO A 233 17.09 -6.19 6.86
N ALA A 234 17.59 -5.25 6.06
CA ALA A 234 16.76 -4.17 5.53
C ALA A 234 15.58 -4.74 4.74
N PRO A 235 14.38 -4.14 4.85
CA PRO A 235 13.24 -4.57 4.08
C PRO A 235 13.45 -4.30 2.60
N VAL A 236 12.78 -5.09 1.79
CA VAL A 236 12.70 -4.92 0.33
C VAL A 236 11.25 -4.62 -0.04
N LEU A 237 11.05 -3.93 -1.15
CA LEU A 237 9.70 -3.70 -1.66
C LEU A 237 9.13 -5.05 -2.17
N PRO A 238 7.98 -5.53 -1.64
CA PRO A 238 7.37 -6.75 -2.13
C PRO A 238 6.92 -6.62 -3.59
N GLU A 239 7.27 -7.59 -4.42
CA GLU A 239 6.85 -7.64 -5.82
C GLU A 239 6.15 -8.97 -6.14
N PRO A 240 4.92 -8.90 -6.73
CA PRO A 240 4.05 -7.73 -6.83
C PRO A 240 3.55 -7.26 -5.46
N LEU A 241 3.24 -5.97 -5.32
CA LEU A 241 2.57 -5.46 -4.11
C LEU A 241 1.20 -6.12 -3.96
N SER A 242 0.77 -6.30 -2.71
CA SER A 242 -0.52 -6.91 -2.44
C SER A 242 -1.69 -6.00 -2.82
N LYS A 243 -2.84 -6.63 -3.09
CA LYS A 243 -4.11 -5.95 -3.41
C LYS A 243 -4.95 -5.67 -2.16
N LEU A 244 -4.38 -5.87 -0.97
CA LEU A 244 -5.07 -5.60 0.30
C LEU A 244 -5.53 -4.14 0.35
N LEU A 245 -6.79 -3.92 0.72
CA LEU A 245 -7.38 -2.59 0.80
C LEU A 245 -8.50 -2.55 1.83
N PRO A 246 -8.23 -2.15 3.08
CA PRO A 246 -9.23 -1.99 4.12
C PRO A 246 -10.37 -1.05 3.70
N ALA A 247 -11.59 -1.30 4.21
CA ALA A 247 -12.81 -0.60 3.80
C ALA A 247 -12.70 0.91 4.04
N ASP A 248 -12.16 1.31 5.19
CA ASP A 248 -12.04 2.73 5.57
C ASP A 248 -11.15 3.50 4.59
N VAL A 249 -10.02 2.90 4.19
CA VAL A 249 -9.12 3.50 3.19
C VAL A 249 -9.80 3.56 1.83
N ARG A 250 -10.54 2.50 1.46
CA ARG A 250 -11.32 2.48 0.22
C ARG A 250 -12.39 3.57 0.21
N ALA A 251 -13.11 3.74 1.32
CA ALA A 251 -14.11 4.80 1.50
C ALA A 251 -13.48 6.20 1.43
N ALA A 252 -12.37 6.42 2.14
CA ALA A 252 -11.63 7.69 2.12
C ALA A 252 -11.13 8.04 0.71
N ARG A 253 -10.58 7.07 -0.03
CA ARG A 253 -10.15 7.27 -1.43
C ARG A 253 -11.33 7.62 -2.36
N ARG A 254 -12.48 6.94 -2.18
CA ARG A 254 -13.70 7.27 -2.96
C ARG A 254 -14.19 8.68 -2.65
N ALA A 255 -14.21 9.07 -1.37
CA ALA A 255 -14.60 10.41 -0.96
C ALA A 255 -13.65 11.48 -1.52
N ALA A 256 -12.34 11.24 -1.48
CA ALA A 256 -11.34 12.15 -2.05
C ALA A 256 -11.53 12.32 -3.57
N ARG A 257 -11.70 11.21 -4.32
CA ARG A 257 -11.98 11.25 -5.76
C ARG A 257 -13.28 12.01 -6.07
N LYS A 258 -14.35 11.80 -5.28
CA LYS A 258 -15.61 12.51 -5.45
C LYS A 258 -15.42 14.01 -5.23
N ARG A 259 -14.68 14.42 -4.19
CA ARG A 259 -14.36 15.85 -3.95
C ARG A 259 -13.55 16.44 -5.11
N GLN A 260 -12.54 15.73 -5.61
CA GLN A 260 -11.74 16.17 -6.75
C GLN A 260 -12.59 16.36 -8.01
N ASN A 261 -13.49 15.42 -8.32
CA ASN A 261 -14.39 15.52 -9.46
C ASN A 261 -15.36 16.71 -9.32
N ILE A 262 -15.87 16.96 -8.10
CA ILE A 262 -16.71 18.13 -7.84
C ILE A 262 -15.91 19.42 -8.04
N MET A 263 -14.69 19.50 -7.52
CA MET A 263 -13.82 20.66 -7.71
C MET A 263 -13.51 20.92 -9.20
N LEU A 264 -13.21 19.86 -9.96
CA LEU A 264 -13.01 19.98 -11.42
C LEU A 264 -14.27 20.46 -12.13
N GLY A 265 -15.45 19.95 -11.73
CA GLY A 265 -16.73 20.42 -12.26
C GLY A 265 -16.98 21.90 -11.98
N VAL A 266 -16.75 22.35 -10.74
CA VAL A 266 -16.87 23.76 -10.35
C VAL A 266 -15.88 24.63 -11.13
N ALA A 267 -14.63 24.20 -11.27
CA ALA A 267 -13.62 24.92 -12.06
C ALA A 267 -14.02 25.03 -13.54
N ALA A 268 -14.56 23.97 -14.14
CA ALA A 268 -15.06 24.00 -15.51
C ALA A 268 -16.23 24.98 -15.69
N VAL A 269 -17.19 24.96 -14.77
CA VAL A 269 -18.32 25.94 -14.79
C VAL A 269 -17.81 27.37 -14.63
N ALA A 270 -16.86 27.61 -13.72
CA ALA A 270 -16.25 28.92 -13.54
C ALA A 270 -15.54 29.42 -14.81
N LEU A 271 -14.80 28.55 -15.50
CA LEU A 271 -14.14 28.87 -16.77
C LEU A 271 -15.18 29.22 -17.87
N ILE A 272 -16.25 28.45 -17.98
CA ILE A 272 -17.33 28.74 -18.93
C ILE A 272 -17.96 30.13 -18.62
N TYR A 273 -18.21 30.42 -17.34
CA TYR A 273 -18.76 31.69 -16.92
C TYR A 273 -17.84 32.86 -17.26
N VAL A 274 -16.55 32.74 -16.96
CA VAL A 274 -15.53 33.73 -17.35
C VAL A 274 -15.46 33.90 -18.88
N GLY A 275 -15.56 32.80 -19.63
CA GLY A 275 -15.60 32.84 -21.09
C GLY A 275 -16.84 33.63 -21.62
N ILE A 276 -18.00 33.39 -21.04
CA ILE A 276 -19.24 34.12 -21.40
C ILE A 276 -19.08 35.60 -21.10
N ILE A 277 -18.62 35.97 -19.90
CA ILE A 277 -18.39 37.39 -19.55
C ILE A 277 -17.36 38.03 -20.48
N GLY A 278 -16.28 37.33 -20.77
CA GLY A 278 -15.25 37.79 -21.72
C GLY A 278 -15.81 38.04 -23.11
N TRP A 279 -16.67 37.14 -23.61
CA TRP A 279 -17.34 37.28 -24.90
C TRP A 279 -18.25 38.52 -24.92
N PHE A 280 -19.11 38.68 -23.92
CA PHE A 280 -19.97 39.87 -23.80
C PHE A 280 -19.15 41.15 -23.65
N GLY A 281 -18.12 41.15 -22.82
CA GLY A 281 -17.23 42.30 -22.63
C GLY A 281 -16.49 42.69 -23.93
N TYR A 282 -16.06 41.70 -24.73
CA TYR A 282 -15.46 41.95 -26.04
C TYR A 282 -16.48 42.58 -27.01
N GLY A 283 -17.71 42.07 -27.04
CA GLY A 283 -18.79 42.67 -27.87
C GLY A 283 -19.03 44.12 -27.51
N LEU A 284 -19.23 44.44 -26.24
CA LEU A 284 -19.41 45.81 -25.75
C LEU A 284 -18.24 46.73 -26.08
N TRP A 285 -17.02 46.22 -25.98
CA TRP A 285 -15.83 46.99 -26.37
C TRP A 285 -15.74 47.26 -27.88
N GLN A 286 -16.16 46.32 -28.71
CA GLN A 286 -16.25 46.53 -30.16
C GLN A 286 -17.32 47.56 -30.52
N ASP A 287 -18.51 47.45 -29.93
CA ASP A 287 -19.60 48.42 -30.13
C ASP A 287 -19.20 49.82 -29.65
N SER A 288 -18.48 49.93 -28.55
CA SER A 288 -17.97 51.22 -28.06
C SER A 288 -16.96 51.87 -29.00
N ARG A 289 -16.12 51.06 -29.66
CA ARG A 289 -15.21 51.56 -30.72
C ARG A 289 -15.94 52.03 -31.99
N GLU A 290 -16.98 51.34 -32.39
CA GLU A 290 -17.78 51.73 -33.56
C GLU A 290 -18.56 53.00 -33.26
N THR A 291 -19.18 53.13 -32.09
CA THR A 291 -19.84 54.33 -31.67
C THR A 291 -18.91 55.55 -31.57
N ALA A 292 -17.68 55.33 -31.06
CA ALA A 292 -16.66 56.38 -31.03
C ALA A 292 -16.23 56.85 -32.44
N LYS A 293 -16.11 55.90 -33.41
CA LYS A 293 -15.84 56.27 -34.81
C LYS A 293 -17.00 57.05 -35.47
N LEU A 294 -18.24 56.61 -35.22
CA LEU A 294 -19.42 57.30 -35.76
C LEU A 294 -19.57 58.70 -35.15
N LEU A 295 -19.29 58.90 -33.87
CA LEU A 295 -19.25 60.18 -33.21
C LEU A 295 -18.18 61.11 -33.84
N ALA A 296 -16.97 60.60 -34.05
CA ALA A 296 -15.87 61.35 -34.68
C ALA A 296 -16.22 61.74 -36.12
N MET A 297 -16.91 60.86 -36.90
CA MET A 297 -17.41 61.19 -38.22
C MET A 297 -18.51 62.25 -38.19
N ALA A 298 -19.44 62.17 -37.25
CA ALA A 298 -20.50 63.15 -37.03
C ALA A 298 -19.92 64.52 -36.66
N GLU A 299 -18.92 64.57 -35.76
CA GLU A 299 -18.26 65.85 -35.42
C GLU A 299 -17.48 66.41 -36.57
N ALA A 300 -16.83 65.58 -37.41
CA ALA A 300 -16.20 66.08 -38.61
C ALA A 300 -17.11 66.59 -39.71
N ALA A 301 -18.33 66.08 -39.78
CA ALA A 301 -19.36 66.51 -40.72
C ALA A 301 -20.19 67.70 -40.22
N ALA A 302 -20.14 68.01 -38.90
CA ALA A 302 -20.92 69.09 -38.29
C ALA A 302 -20.70 70.48 -38.91
N PRO A 303 -19.44 70.92 -39.23
CA PRO A 303 -19.22 72.24 -39.85
C PRO A 303 -19.81 72.35 -41.27
N GLU A 304 -19.79 71.28 -42.05
CA GLU A 304 -20.44 71.28 -43.40
C GLU A 304 -21.97 71.32 -43.27
N GLY A 305 -22.53 70.67 -42.28
CA GLY A 305 -23.98 70.74 -42.00
C GLY A 305 -24.41 72.13 -41.55
N GLU A 306 -23.61 72.86 -40.74
CA GLU A 306 -23.86 74.21 -40.37
C GLU A 306 -23.75 75.20 -41.51
N GLU A 307 -22.78 75.02 -42.43
CA GLU A 307 -22.71 75.85 -43.64
C GLU A 307 -23.90 75.60 -44.54
N TYR A 308 -24.36 74.39 -44.71
CA TYR A 308 -25.55 74.07 -45.52
C TYR A 308 -26.85 74.66 -44.92
N SER A 309 -26.98 74.59 -43.61
CA SER A 309 -28.15 75.22 -42.94
C SER A 309 -28.16 76.71 -43.00
N ARG A 310 -26.98 77.36 -42.93
CA ARG A 310 -26.87 78.83 -43.19
C ARG A 310 -27.17 79.22 -44.62
N HIS A 311 -26.87 78.39 -45.57
CA HIS A 311 -27.24 78.64 -46.99
C HIS A 311 -28.75 78.51 -47.24
N ILE A 312 -29.39 77.50 -46.62
CA ILE A 312 -30.87 77.36 -46.73
C ILE A 312 -31.62 78.50 -46.03
N ALA A 313 -31.14 79.00 -44.89
CA ALA A 313 -31.77 80.08 -44.14
C ALA A 313 -31.64 81.45 -44.86
N LYS A 314 -30.88 81.56 -45.95
CA LYS A 314 -30.71 82.77 -46.77
C LYS A 314 -31.60 82.82 -48.01
N TRP A 315 -32.39 81.80 -48.28
CA TRP A 315 -33.42 81.68 -49.29
C TRP A 315 -34.80 81.65 -48.62
#